data_512afa4029bcd18bdf12e72e615244bd
#
_entry.id   512afa4029bcd18bdf12e72e615244bd
#
_cell.length_a   1.000
_cell.length_b   1.000
_cell.length_c   1.000
_cell.angle_alpha   90.00
_cell.angle_beta   90.00
_cell.angle_gamma   90.00
#
_symmetry.space_group_name_H-M   'P 1'
#
loop_
_entity.id
_entity.type
_entity.pdbx_description
1 polymer ?
#
loop_
_entity_poly.entity_id
_entity_poly.type
_entity_poly.pdbx_seq_one_letter_code
_entity_poly.pdbx_strand_id
1 'polypeptide(L)'
;MANILILAHKWLEYILKEIYSNLNPWQTTLVARHEDRPKAKYFIDNIFEDFISLSGDRFYGEDQSVICGFAKFENKSVLVIGQEKGENLETRIERNFGM
;
A
#
# COMPACT_ATOMS: atom_id res chain seq x y z
N MET A 1 0.94 -8.91 -36.34
CA MET A 1 1.77 -8.72 -35.14
C MET A 1 1.00 -8.20 -33.94
N ALA A 2 0.16 -7.18 -34.09
CA ALA A 2 -0.64 -6.68 -32.97
C ALA A 2 -1.55 -7.74 -32.33
N ASN A 3 -2.16 -8.62 -33.13
CA ASN A 3 -3.01 -9.71 -32.63
C ASN A 3 -2.26 -10.74 -31.80
N ILE A 4 -1.00 -11.01 -32.14
CA ILE A 4 -0.15 -11.95 -31.37
C ILE A 4 0.17 -11.37 -30.00
N LEU A 5 0.47 -10.07 -29.92
CA LEU A 5 0.74 -9.39 -28.65
C LEU A 5 -0.48 -9.35 -27.76
N ILE A 6 -1.67 -9.09 -28.31
CA ILE A 6 -2.93 -9.11 -27.55
C ILE A 6 -3.22 -10.51 -27.02
N LEU A 7 -3.04 -11.55 -27.83
CA LEU A 7 -3.23 -12.94 -27.40
C LEU A 7 -2.23 -13.35 -26.31
N ALA A 8 -0.95 -12.96 -26.45
CA ALA A 8 0.05 -13.22 -25.44
C ALA A 8 -0.25 -12.54 -24.11
N HIS A 9 -0.74 -11.30 -24.15
CA HIS A 9 -1.15 -10.56 -22.95
C HIS A 9 -2.35 -11.24 -22.25
N LYS A 10 -3.36 -11.64 -22.99
CA LYS A 10 -4.52 -12.38 -22.45
C LYS A 10 -4.13 -13.71 -21.85
N TRP A 11 -3.22 -14.44 -22.49
CA TRP A 11 -2.69 -15.69 -21.98
C TRP A 11 -1.94 -15.48 -20.65
N LEU A 12 -1.14 -14.44 -20.57
CA LEU A 12 -0.42 -14.09 -19.35
C LEU A 12 -1.38 -13.74 -18.21
N GLU A 13 -2.41 -12.94 -18.49
CA GLU A 13 -3.45 -12.60 -17.49
C GLU A 13 -4.17 -13.86 -16.98
N TYR A 14 -4.51 -14.78 -17.88
CA TYR A 14 -5.16 -16.04 -17.52
C TYR A 14 -4.29 -16.88 -16.58
N ILE A 15 -3.01 -17.05 -16.89
CA ILE A 15 -2.06 -17.79 -16.06
C ILE A 15 -1.89 -17.15 -14.70
N LEU A 16 -1.73 -15.82 -14.64
CA LEU A 16 -1.61 -15.09 -13.38
C LEU A 16 -2.86 -15.27 -12.52
N LYS A 17 -4.04 -15.16 -13.11
CA LYS A 17 -5.29 -15.36 -12.39
C LYS A 17 -5.39 -16.76 -11.80
N GLU A 18 -5.02 -17.81 -12.54
CA GLU A 18 -5.03 -19.17 -12.03
C GLU A 18 -4.03 -19.38 -10.90
N ILE A 19 -2.80 -18.89 -11.05
CA ILE A 19 -1.77 -19.00 -10.03
C ILE A 19 -2.23 -18.33 -8.73
N TYR A 20 -2.71 -17.09 -8.80
CA TYR A 20 -3.12 -16.34 -7.62
C TYR A 20 -4.42 -16.85 -6.98
N SER A 21 -5.27 -17.53 -7.74
CA SER A 21 -6.50 -18.15 -7.17
C SER A 21 -6.22 -19.44 -6.41
N ASN A 22 -5.08 -20.08 -6.62
CA ASN A 22 -4.74 -21.39 -6.04
C ASN A 22 -3.54 -21.33 -5.09
N LEU A 23 -3.28 -20.18 -4.47
CA LEU A 23 -2.19 -20.01 -3.51
C LEU A 23 -2.49 -20.77 -2.21
N ASN A 24 -1.48 -21.47 -1.67
CA ASN A 24 -1.55 -21.98 -0.32
C ASN A 24 -1.31 -20.84 0.71
N PRO A 25 -1.57 -21.06 2.03
CA PRO A 25 -1.39 -19.99 3.02
C PRO A 25 0.02 -19.40 3.06
N TRP A 26 1.06 -20.21 2.86
CA TRP A 26 2.45 -19.71 2.85
C TRP A 26 2.72 -18.83 1.62
N GLN A 27 2.28 -19.24 0.45
CA GLN A 27 2.40 -18.45 -0.77
C GLN A 27 1.63 -17.13 -0.66
N THR A 28 0.45 -17.14 -0.08
CA THR A 28 -0.33 -15.94 0.19
C THR A 28 0.44 -14.97 1.09
N THR A 29 1.10 -15.48 2.12
CA THR A 29 1.93 -14.67 3.01
C THR A 29 3.11 -14.05 2.26
N LEU A 30 3.79 -14.81 1.41
CA LEU A 30 4.91 -14.31 0.60
C LEU A 30 4.47 -13.19 -0.35
N VAL A 31 3.34 -13.33 -1.01
CA VAL A 31 2.77 -12.27 -1.88
C VAL A 31 2.44 -11.03 -1.07
N ALA A 32 1.80 -11.20 0.08
CA ALA A 32 1.41 -10.08 0.96
C ALA A 32 2.63 -9.31 1.50
N ARG A 33 3.76 -9.98 1.65
CA ARG A 33 4.99 -9.40 2.20
C ARG A 33 6.03 -9.04 1.14
N HIS A 34 5.66 -9.11 -0.13
CA HIS A 34 6.57 -8.76 -1.21
C HIS A 34 7.07 -7.31 -1.05
N GLU A 35 8.38 -7.10 -1.20
CA GLU A 35 9.00 -5.78 -0.97
C GLU A 35 8.54 -4.70 -1.95
N ASP A 36 8.16 -5.07 -3.17
CA ASP A 36 7.66 -4.13 -4.19
C ASP A 36 6.15 -3.86 -4.08
N ARG A 37 5.49 -4.47 -3.12
CA ARG A 37 4.06 -4.26 -2.92
C ARG A 37 3.79 -2.84 -2.43
N PRO A 38 2.80 -2.12 -2.99
CA PRO A 38 2.43 -0.80 -2.51
C PRO A 38 2.05 -0.81 -1.04
N LYS A 39 2.49 0.22 -0.31
CA LYS A 39 2.24 0.38 1.12
C LYS A 39 1.22 1.47 1.38
N ALA A 40 0.86 1.70 2.65
CA ALA A 40 -0.20 2.64 3.02
C ALA A 40 -0.02 4.03 2.42
N LYS A 41 1.19 4.57 2.42
CA LYS A 41 1.47 5.89 1.85
C LYS A 41 1.13 5.98 0.37
N TYR A 42 1.43 4.94 -0.40
CA TYR A 42 1.10 4.88 -1.83
C TYR A 42 -0.42 5.00 -2.05
N PHE A 43 -1.20 4.26 -1.28
CA PHE A 43 -2.66 4.33 -1.39
C PHE A 43 -3.21 5.68 -0.96
N ILE A 44 -2.67 6.28 0.10
CA ILE A 44 -3.08 7.60 0.56
C ILE A 44 -2.81 8.65 -0.51
N ASP A 45 -1.63 8.63 -1.14
CA ASP A 45 -1.24 9.61 -2.16
C ASP A 45 -2.07 9.48 -3.46
N ASN A 46 -2.61 8.30 -3.75
CA ASN A 46 -3.31 8.04 -5.01
C ASN A 46 -4.84 7.99 -4.91
N ILE A 47 -5.40 7.74 -3.72
CA ILE A 47 -6.84 7.61 -3.52
C ILE A 47 -7.46 8.93 -3.06
N PHE A 48 -6.76 9.66 -2.19
CA PHE A 48 -7.28 10.84 -1.52
C PHE A 48 -6.75 12.12 -2.14
N GLU A 49 -7.57 13.17 -2.07
CA GLU A 49 -7.20 14.52 -2.49
C GLU A 49 -6.99 15.42 -1.27
N ASP A 50 -6.17 16.44 -1.43
CA ASP A 50 -5.93 17.47 -0.41
C ASP A 50 -5.56 16.91 0.96
N PHE A 51 -4.67 15.92 0.99
CA PHE A 51 -4.22 15.30 2.23
C PHE A 51 -3.43 16.29 3.08
N ILE A 52 -3.89 16.50 4.32
CA ILE A 52 -3.22 17.33 5.33
C ILE A 52 -2.77 16.44 6.46
N SER A 53 -1.46 16.24 6.58
CA SER A 53 -0.89 15.38 7.60
C SER A 53 -1.02 16.00 9.00
N LEU A 54 -1.39 15.17 9.97
CA LEU A 54 -1.36 15.51 11.38
C LEU A 54 -0.16 14.81 12.02
N SER A 55 0.70 15.57 12.70
CA SER A 55 1.92 15.05 13.32
C SER A 55 1.84 15.17 14.83
N GLY A 56 1.86 14.01 15.51
CA GLY A 56 1.84 13.96 16.96
C GLY A 56 0.57 14.54 17.60
N ASP A 57 0.61 14.64 18.90
CA ASP A 57 -0.41 15.34 19.67
C ASP A 57 0.28 16.38 20.58
N ARG A 58 -0.51 17.06 21.41
CA ARG A 58 0.04 18.08 22.32
C ARG A 58 0.80 17.50 23.52
N PHE A 59 0.72 16.19 23.73
CA PHE A 59 1.23 15.50 24.91
C PHE A 59 2.43 14.63 24.61
N TYR A 60 2.60 14.19 23.35
CA TYR A 60 3.64 13.28 22.94
C TYR A 60 4.12 13.59 21.51
N GLY A 61 5.25 13.06 21.13
CA GLY A 61 5.77 13.23 19.79
C GLY A 61 5.02 12.43 18.72
N GLU A 62 5.41 12.61 17.47
CA GLU A 62 4.85 11.87 16.35
C GLU A 62 5.36 10.42 16.36
N ASP A 63 4.47 9.48 16.11
CA ASP A 63 4.83 8.10 15.80
C ASP A 63 4.86 7.94 14.28
N GLN A 64 6.04 7.72 13.72
CA GLN A 64 6.22 7.60 12.28
C GLN A 64 5.69 6.28 11.69
N SER A 65 5.31 5.32 12.53
CA SER A 65 4.64 4.10 12.05
C SER A 65 3.20 4.34 11.64
N VAL A 66 2.60 5.45 12.05
CA VAL A 66 1.21 5.80 11.75
C VAL A 66 1.17 7.09 10.96
N ILE A 67 0.51 7.05 9.80
CA ILE A 67 0.21 8.23 8.98
C ILE A 67 -1.24 8.60 9.26
N CYS A 68 -1.45 9.81 9.76
CA CYS A 68 -2.78 10.32 10.11
C CYS A 68 -3.00 11.69 9.51
N GLY A 69 -4.17 11.95 9.00
CA GLY A 69 -4.49 13.26 8.46
C GLY A 69 -5.91 13.37 7.94
N PHE A 70 -6.26 14.59 7.56
CA PHE A 70 -7.51 14.86 6.88
C PHE A 70 -7.30 14.88 5.38
N ALA A 71 -8.28 14.35 4.64
CA ALA A 71 -8.24 14.31 3.18
C ALA A 71 -9.65 14.40 2.62
N LYS A 72 -9.74 14.50 1.29
CA LYS A 72 -11.02 14.44 0.59
C LYS A 72 -11.11 13.15 -0.21
N PHE A 73 -12.23 12.48 -0.07
CA PHE A 73 -12.57 11.30 -0.88
C PHE A 73 -13.95 11.48 -1.45
N GLU A 74 -14.05 11.50 -2.78
CA GLU A 74 -15.31 11.77 -3.51
C GLU A 74 -16.04 13.01 -3.00
N ASN A 75 -15.32 14.13 -2.80
CA ASN A 75 -15.80 15.41 -2.28
C ASN A 75 -16.30 15.36 -0.82
N LYS A 76 -15.97 14.31 -0.09
CA LYS A 76 -16.26 14.20 1.35
C LYS A 76 -14.98 14.32 2.16
N SER A 77 -15.06 15.04 3.27
CA SER A 77 -13.95 15.12 4.22
C SER A 77 -13.89 13.84 5.04
N VAL A 78 -12.71 13.23 5.07
CA VAL A 78 -12.47 11.98 5.80
C VAL A 78 -11.20 12.10 6.64
N LEU A 79 -11.16 11.36 7.75
CA LEU A 79 -9.94 11.14 8.51
C LEU A 79 -9.29 9.87 8.01
N VAL A 80 -8.02 9.96 7.61
CA VAL A 80 -7.25 8.84 7.09
C VAL A 80 -6.23 8.41 8.13
N ILE A 81 -6.22 7.14 8.46
CA ILE A 81 -5.24 6.54 9.37
C ILE A 81 -4.63 5.34 8.64
N GLY A 82 -3.33 5.38 8.44
CA GLY A 82 -2.60 4.29 7.81
C GLY A 82 -1.39 3.89 8.63
N GLN A 83 -1.12 2.60 8.68
CA GLN A 83 0.06 2.06 9.34
C GLN A 83 1.14 1.78 8.29
N GLU A 84 2.33 2.29 8.51
CA GLU A 84 3.45 2.21 7.56
C GLU A 84 4.68 1.63 8.25
N LYS A 85 5.20 0.54 7.72
CA LYS A 85 6.41 -0.10 8.26
C LYS A 85 7.71 0.31 7.56
N GLY A 86 7.61 1.04 6.47
CA GLY A 86 8.76 1.49 5.68
C GLY A 86 9.11 0.55 4.52
N GLU A 87 9.86 1.08 3.56
CA GLU A 87 10.22 0.38 2.32
C GLU A 87 11.59 -0.31 2.39
N ASN A 88 12.53 0.26 3.15
CA ASN A 88 13.87 -0.29 3.33
C ASN A 88 14.21 -0.36 4.83
N LEU A 89 15.40 -0.87 5.16
CA LEU A 89 15.80 -1.02 6.56
C LEU A 89 15.82 0.31 7.31
N GLU A 90 16.33 1.37 6.68
CA GLU A 90 16.40 2.70 7.32
C GLU A 90 15.01 3.24 7.64
N THR A 91 14.09 3.21 6.68
CA THR A 91 12.72 3.69 6.89
C THR A 91 11.93 2.78 7.83
N ARG A 92 12.23 1.49 7.85
CA ARG A 92 11.62 0.56 8.83
C ARG A 92 12.03 0.89 10.27
N ILE A 93 13.28 1.25 10.48
CA ILE A 93 13.77 1.65 11.80
C ILE A 93 13.09 2.96 12.22
N GLU A 94 13.05 3.97 11.35
CA GLU A 94 12.40 5.25 11.61
C GLU A 94 10.91 5.09 11.96
N ARG A 95 10.25 4.09 11.37
CA ARG A 95 8.83 3.83 11.54
C ARG A 95 8.54 2.70 12.53
N ASN A 96 9.50 2.33 13.36
CA ASN A 96 9.37 1.27 14.37
C ASN A 96 8.81 -0.04 13.81
N PHE A 97 9.18 -0.39 12.56
CA PHE A 97 8.68 -1.57 11.84
C PHE A 97 7.15 -1.64 11.71
N GLY A 98 6.47 -0.49 11.83
CA GLY A 98 5.01 -0.41 11.76
C GLY A 98 4.30 -0.75 13.07
N MET A 99 5.02 -0.72 14.17
CA MET A 99 4.47 -1.07 15.49
C MET A 99 4.20 0.15 16.36
#